data_18e6962db247bec421769848c1bae9c7
#
_entry.id   18e6962db247bec421769848c1bae9c7
#
_cell.length_a   1.000
_cell.length_b   1.000
_cell.length_c   1.000
_cell.angle_alpha   90.00
_cell.angle_beta   90.00
_cell.angle_gamma   90.00
#
_symmetry.space_group_name_H-M   'P 1'
#
loop_
_entity.id
_entity.type
_entity.pdbx_description
1 polymer ?
#
loop_
_entity_poly.entity_id
_entity_poly.type
_entity_poly.pdbx_seq_one_letter_code
_entity_poly.pdbx_strand_id
1 'polypeptide(L)'
;MSTDEIRAIELLNRVSYGRVATSMRAMPFVAPARHVVVDGRVLLRMHEGLGYHRACNGGVVAYGADNFGSGAEHIWSVQFSGTARVVEPTREERAAFGPEPEQVDGEPFVPVYLRIEPQFVTVHALDYPSESRSTRPAARSVRRHLHHVA
;
A
#
# COMPACT_ATOMS: atom_id res chain seq x y z
N MET A 1 20.34 -7.71 2.56
CA MET A 1 19.27 -6.80 2.13
C MET A 1 19.89 -5.72 1.24
N SER A 2 19.33 -5.50 0.08
CA SER A 2 19.84 -4.49 -0.86
C SER A 2 19.58 -3.07 -0.34
N THR A 3 20.29 -2.09 -0.92
CA THR A 3 20.08 -0.68 -0.60
C THR A 3 18.65 -0.25 -0.89
N ASP A 4 18.08 -0.71 -1.99
CA ASP A 4 16.70 -0.40 -2.37
C ASP A 4 15.69 -0.99 -1.39
N GLU A 5 15.93 -2.20 -0.91
CA GLU A 5 15.06 -2.81 0.10
C GLU A 5 15.09 -2.02 1.41
N ILE A 6 16.27 -1.62 1.86
CA ILE A 6 16.43 -0.81 3.08
C ILE A 6 15.68 0.52 2.92
N ARG A 7 15.87 1.17 1.79
CA ARG A 7 15.20 2.45 1.50
C ARG A 7 13.69 2.29 1.45
N ALA A 8 13.22 1.24 0.78
CA ALA A 8 11.79 0.98 0.66
C ALA A 8 11.14 0.72 2.02
N ILE A 9 11.80 -0.03 2.88
CA ILE A 9 11.31 -0.30 4.24
C ILE A 9 11.24 0.99 5.06
N GLU A 10 12.25 1.84 4.96
CA GLU A 10 12.24 3.14 5.64
C GLU A 10 11.06 4.00 5.22
N LEU A 11 10.79 4.04 3.91
CA LEU A 11 9.68 4.81 3.37
C LEU A 11 8.33 4.19 3.77
N LEU A 12 8.23 2.87 3.69
CA LEU A 12 7.01 2.15 4.05
C LEU A 12 6.62 2.43 5.51
N ASN A 13 7.60 2.54 6.40
CA ASN A 13 7.36 2.84 7.81
C ASN A 13 6.79 4.24 8.06
N ARG A 14 6.85 5.13 7.08
CA ARG A 14 6.34 6.50 7.22
C ARG A 14 4.83 6.59 7.00
N VAL A 15 4.24 5.55 6.42
CA VAL A 15 2.80 5.50 6.15
C VAL A 15 2.23 4.21 6.72
N SER A 16 0.93 4.16 6.91
CA SER A 16 0.25 3.04 7.57
C SER A 16 -0.53 2.17 6.62
N TYR A 17 -0.89 2.68 5.46
CA TYR A 17 -1.73 1.99 4.49
C TYR A 17 -1.08 1.97 3.12
N GLY A 18 -1.37 0.91 2.40
CA GLY A 18 -1.01 0.76 1.01
C GLY A 18 -2.09 -0.02 0.29
N ARG A 19 -1.73 -0.56 -0.87
CA ARG A 19 -2.64 -1.35 -1.68
C ARG A 19 -1.95 -2.61 -2.14
N VAL A 20 -2.63 -3.73 -1.97
CA VAL A 20 -2.17 -5.01 -2.50
C VAL A 20 -2.89 -5.28 -3.81
N ALA A 21 -2.14 -5.74 -4.80
CA ALA A 21 -2.65 -6.06 -6.13
C ALA A 21 -2.26 -7.48 -6.49
N THR A 22 -3.23 -8.20 -7.04
CA THR A 22 -3.01 -9.52 -7.63
C THR A 22 -4.16 -9.82 -8.58
N SER A 23 -4.24 -11.05 -9.08
CA SER A 23 -5.32 -11.47 -9.97
C SER A 23 -6.14 -12.57 -9.33
N MET A 24 -7.45 -12.51 -9.54
CA MET A 24 -8.37 -13.56 -9.17
C MET A 24 -9.09 -13.99 -10.43
N ARG A 25 -8.90 -15.26 -10.85
CA ARG A 25 -9.48 -15.78 -12.10
C ARG A 25 -9.13 -14.90 -13.30
N ALA A 26 -7.86 -14.53 -13.41
CA ALA A 26 -7.32 -13.65 -14.45
C ALA A 26 -7.86 -12.20 -14.41
N MET A 27 -8.66 -11.86 -13.42
CA MET A 27 -9.15 -10.50 -13.23
C MET A 27 -8.26 -9.80 -12.18
N PRO A 28 -7.52 -8.76 -12.57
CA PRO A 28 -6.70 -8.04 -11.60
C PRO A 28 -7.56 -7.22 -10.65
N PHE A 29 -7.12 -7.11 -9.40
CA PHE A 29 -7.77 -6.26 -8.43
C PHE A 29 -6.73 -5.54 -7.55
N VAL A 30 -7.19 -4.48 -6.90
CA VAL A 30 -6.39 -3.69 -5.97
C VAL A 30 -7.23 -3.50 -4.71
N ALA A 31 -6.65 -3.82 -3.56
CA ALA A 31 -7.35 -3.70 -2.29
C ALA A 31 -6.51 -2.93 -1.28
N PRO A 32 -7.11 -2.03 -0.48
CA PRO A 32 -6.37 -1.35 0.58
C PRO A 32 -6.02 -2.30 1.71
N ALA A 33 -4.90 -2.06 2.35
CA ALA A 33 -4.48 -2.85 3.50
C ALA A 33 -3.64 -2.00 4.45
N ARG A 34 -3.79 -2.26 5.75
CA ARG A 34 -2.91 -1.73 6.79
C ARG A 34 -1.65 -2.57 6.81
N HIS A 35 -0.50 -1.95 6.92
CA HIS A 35 0.75 -2.70 7.01
C HIS A 35 1.57 -2.32 8.25
N VAL A 36 2.42 -3.22 8.64
CA VAL A 36 3.52 -2.97 9.58
C VAL A 36 4.77 -3.66 9.07
N VAL A 37 5.91 -3.17 9.50
CA VAL A 37 7.20 -3.83 9.26
C VAL A 37 7.78 -4.20 10.60
N VAL A 38 8.00 -5.49 10.84
CA VAL A 38 8.59 -6.00 12.06
C VAL A 38 9.73 -6.92 11.66
N ASP A 39 10.92 -6.65 12.16
CA ASP A 39 12.13 -7.42 11.85
C ASP A 39 12.36 -7.59 10.34
N GLY A 40 12.14 -6.53 9.57
CA GLY A 40 12.30 -6.53 8.12
C GLY A 40 11.21 -7.26 7.36
N ARG A 41 10.19 -7.74 8.03
CA ARG A 41 9.06 -8.46 7.41
C ARG A 41 7.88 -7.51 7.22
N VAL A 42 7.29 -7.58 6.03
CA VAL A 42 6.10 -6.79 5.70
C VAL A 42 4.87 -7.65 5.97
N LEU A 43 4.05 -7.18 6.88
CA LEU A 43 2.78 -7.83 7.21
C LEU A 43 1.62 -6.91 6.86
N LEU A 44 0.55 -7.51 6.36
CA LEU A 44 -0.69 -6.82 6.02
C LEU A 44 -1.81 -7.30 6.91
N ARG A 45 -2.70 -6.39 7.30
CA ARG A 45 -3.94 -6.72 7.99
C ARG A 45 -5.10 -6.31 7.11
N MET A 46 -5.99 -7.24 6.84
CA MET A 46 -7.17 -7.06 5.99
C MET A 46 -8.40 -7.56 6.71
N HIS A 47 -9.57 -7.20 6.18
CA HIS A 47 -10.84 -7.73 6.67
C HIS A 47 -11.13 -9.06 5.95
N GLU A 48 -11.29 -10.11 6.73
CA GLU A 48 -11.55 -11.46 6.20
C GLU A 48 -12.80 -11.51 5.32
N GLY A 49 -13.83 -10.75 5.71
CA GLY A 49 -15.12 -10.77 5.02
C GLY A 49 -15.08 -10.32 3.56
N LEU A 50 -14.05 -9.56 3.15
CA LEU A 50 -13.91 -9.14 1.77
C LEU A 50 -13.33 -10.23 0.85
N GLY A 51 -12.68 -11.23 1.43
CA GLY A 51 -12.20 -12.39 0.68
C GLY A 51 -10.93 -12.18 -0.13
N TYR A 52 -10.35 -10.99 -0.17
CA TYR A 52 -9.15 -10.70 -0.96
C TYR A 52 -7.94 -11.54 -0.54
N HIS A 53 -7.87 -11.89 0.74
CA HIS A 53 -6.76 -12.71 1.26
C HIS A 53 -6.68 -14.07 0.57
N ARG A 54 -7.80 -14.62 0.14
CA ARG A 54 -7.82 -15.94 -0.53
C ARG A 54 -7.12 -15.90 -1.87
N ALA A 55 -7.32 -14.82 -2.62
CA ALA A 55 -6.64 -14.65 -3.91
C ALA A 55 -5.15 -14.41 -3.73
N CYS A 56 -4.74 -13.79 -2.62
CA CYS A 56 -3.35 -13.49 -2.33
C CYS A 56 -2.58 -14.71 -1.82
N ASN A 57 -3.25 -15.57 -1.05
CA ASN A 57 -2.56 -16.65 -0.33
C ASN A 57 -1.89 -17.66 -1.25
N GLY A 58 -0.58 -17.79 -1.11
CA GLY A 58 0.23 -18.68 -1.94
C GLY A 58 0.58 -18.15 -3.32
N GLY A 59 0.10 -16.96 -3.66
CA GLY A 59 0.33 -16.35 -4.97
C GLY A 59 1.30 -15.19 -4.91
N VAL A 60 1.66 -14.71 -6.08
CA VAL A 60 2.50 -13.53 -6.22
C VAL A 60 1.62 -12.29 -6.20
N VAL A 61 1.99 -11.34 -5.35
CA VAL A 61 1.28 -10.08 -5.20
C VAL A 61 2.24 -8.91 -5.36
N ALA A 62 1.68 -7.73 -5.61
CA ALA A 62 2.40 -6.48 -5.51
C ALA A 62 1.77 -5.65 -4.40
N TYR A 63 2.57 -5.14 -3.48
CA TYR A 63 2.11 -4.24 -2.44
C TYR A 63 2.76 -2.89 -2.63
N GLY A 64 1.96 -1.86 -2.83
CA GLY A 64 2.44 -0.51 -3.06
C GLY A 64 1.98 0.46 -1.97
N ALA A 65 2.86 1.40 -1.63
CA ALA A 65 2.53 2.50 -0.74
C ALA A 65 3.25 3.76 -1.21
N ASP A 66 2.74 4.91 -0.82
CA ASP A 66 3.25 6.18 -1.29
C ASP A 66 2.84 7.31 -0.35
N ASN A 67 3.36 8.50 -0.63
CA ASN A 67 2.95 9.72 0.06
C ASN A 67 2.21 10.69 -0.86
N PHE A 68 1.55 10.19 -1.90
CA PHE A 68 0.80 11.01 -2.84
C PHE A 68 -0.31 11.77 -2.11
N GLY A 69 -0.51 13.01 -2.50
CA GLY A 69 -1.52 13.85 -1.88
C GLY A 69 -1.15 14.39 -0.49
N SER A 70 0.06 14.14 -0.02
CA SER A 70 0.51 14.61 1.31
C SER A 70 0.83 16.11 1.34
N GLY A 71 1.04 16.72 0.18
CA GLY A 71 1.51 18.10 0.10
C GLY A 71 3.03 18.24 0.17
N ALA A 72 3.77 17.17 0.32
CA ALA A 72 5.21 17.20 0.34
C ALA A 72 5.78 17.50 -1.05
N GLU A 73 6.95 18.15 -1.09
CA GLU A 73 7.65 18.41 -2.34
C GLU A 73 8.35 17.18 -2.88
N HIS A 74 8.81 16.33 -1.98
CA HIS A 74 9.42 15.06 -2.31
C HIS A 74 8.34 13.98 -2.27
N ILE A 75 7.94 13.51 -3.43
CA ILE A 75 6.91 12.48 -3.60
C ILE A 75 7.60 11.16 -3.91
N TRP A 76 7.19 10.12 -3.24
CA TRP A 76 7.79 8.80 -3.42
C TRP A 76 6.73 7.72 -3.49
N SER A 77 7.10 6.59 -4.11
CA SER A 77 6.32 5.36 -4.05
C SER A 77 7.26 4.18 -3.92
N VAL A 78 6.79 3.15 -3.24
CA VAL A 78 7.52 1.89 -3.09
C VAL A 78 6.62 0.75 -3.48
N GLN A 79 7.21 -0.32 -4.02
CA GLN A 79 6.47 -1.52 -4.35
C GLN A 79 7.29 -2.75 -3.96
N PHE A 80 6.62 -3.66 -3.29
CA PHE A 80 7.17 -4.95 -2.89
C PHE A 80 6.40 -6.02 -3.65
N SER A 81 7.09 -6.80 -4.47
CA SER A 81 6.46 -7.89 -5.21
C SER A 81 7.04 -9.21 -4.73
N GLY A 82 6.19 -10.16 -4.49
CA GLY A 82 6.61 -11.47 -4.02
C GLY A 82 5.45 -12.33 -3.61
N THR A 83 5.75 -13.49 -3.04
CA THR A 83 4.75 -14.43 -2.59
C THR A 83 4.13 -13.96 -1.28
N ALA A 84 2.80 -14.00 -1.21
CA ALA A 84 2.06 -13.70 0.01
C ALA A 84 1.51 -14.98 0.61
N ARG A 85 1.45 -15.02 1.94
CA ARG A 85 0.84 -16.15 2.66
C ARG A 85 0.04 -15.63 3.83
N VAL A 86 -1.10 -16.26 4.07
CA VAL A 86 -1.87 -16.04 5.29
C VAL A 86 -1.04 -16.60 6.45
N VAL A 87 -0.87 -15.81 7.49
CA VAL A 87 -0.06 -16.17 8.65
C VAL A 87 -0.79 -15.81 9.94
N GLU A 88 -0.39 -16.49 11.02
CA GLU A 88 -0.76 -16.10 12.37
C GLU A 88 0.29 -15.13 12.88
N PRO A 89 -0.05 -13.88 13.17
CA PRO A 89 0.95 -12.91 13.63
C PRO A 89 1.43 -13.23 15.05
N THR A 90 2.66 -12.84 15.33
CA THR A 90 3.18 -12.89 16.70
C THR A 90 2.49 -11.82 17.54
N ARG A 91 2.68 -11.88 18.87
CA ARG A 91 2.16 -10.85 19.77
C ARG A 91 2.74 -9.48 19.43
N GLU A 92 4.04 -9.42 19.14
CA GLU A 92 4.73 -8.19 18.76
C GLU A 92 4.16 -7.62 17.46
N GLU A 93 3.99 -8.45 16.45
CA GLU A 93 3.43 -8.05 15.16
C GLU A 93 2.01 -7.53 15.31
N ARG A 94 1.19 -8.24 16.09
CA ARG A 94 -0.20 -7.84 16.33
C ARG A 94 -0.27 -6.50 17.06
N ALA A 95 0.60 -6.29 18.05
CA ALA A 95 0.66 -5.04 18.79
C ALA A 95 1.09 -3.87 17.89
N ALA A 96 1.97 -4.12 16.93
CA ALA A 96 2.45 -3.08 16.01
C ALA A 96 1.34 -2.52 15.11
N PHE A 97 0.32 -3.31 14.81
CA PHE A 97 -0.81 -2.83 14.01
C PHE A 97 -1.69 -1.81 14.75
N GLY A 98 -1.70 -1.85 16.07
CA GLY A 98 -2.54 -0.96 16.86
C GLY A 98 -4.03 -1.33 16.79
N PRO A 99 -4.92 -0.38 17.11
CA PRO A 99 -6.35 -0.65 17.17
C PRO A 99 -6.93 -1.10 15.83
N GLU A 100 -7.91 -1.98 15.91
CA GLU A 100 -8.66 -2.45 14.74
C GLU A 100 -9.86 -1.54 14.46
N PRO A 101 -10.29 -1.43 13.20
CA PRO A 101 -11.58 -0.81 12.92
C PRO A 101 -12.70 -1.59 13.62
N GLU A 102 -13.78 -0.94 13.98
CA GLU A 102 -14.93 -1.63 14.53
C GLU A 102 -15.73 -2.35 13.45
N GLN A 103 -15.85 -1.71 12.30
CA GLN A 103 -16.67 -2.20 11.19
C GLN A 103 -16.00 -1.92 9.85
N VAL A 104 -16.33 -2.77 8.89
CA VAL A 104 -16.01 -2.59 7.47
C VAL A 104 -17.31 -2.83 6.71
N ASP A 105 -17.76 -1.80 5.96
CA ASP A 105 -19.00 -1.87 5.19
C ASP A 105 -20.21 -2.36 6.00
N GLY A 106 -20.28 -1.93 7.26
CA GLY A 106 -21.38 -2.28 8.15
C GLY A 106 -21.26 -3.62 8.84
N GLU A 107 -20.22 -4.38 8.56
CA GLU A 107 -19.95 -5.68 9.22
C GLU A 107 -18.87 -5.52 10.28
N PRO A 108 -18.92 -6.29 11.36
CA PRO A 108 -17.82 -6.30 12.33
C PRO A 108 -16.50 -6.68 11.66
N PHE A 109 -15.44 -5.96 12.00
CA PHE A 109 -14.12 -6.23 11.44
C PHE A 109 -13.58 -7.56 11.97
N VAL A 110 -13.16 -8.44 11.05
CA VAL A 110 -12.49 -9.70 11.39
C VAL A 110 -11.12 -9.68 10.71
N PRO A 111 -10.02 -9.63 11.48
CA PRO A 111 -8.70 -9.51 10.90
C PRO A 111 -8.22 -10.80 10.27
N VAL A 112 -7.53 -10.68 9.15
CA VAL A 112 -6.73 -11.73 8.54
C VAL A 112 -5.39 -11.11 8.18
N TYR A 113 -4.31 -11.84 8.36
CA TYR A 113 -2.96 -11.34 8.22
C TYR A 113 -2.23 -12.07 7.12
N LEU A 114 -1.49 -11.31 6.31
CA LEU A 114 -0.65 -11.85 5.25
C LEU A 114 0.79 -11.38 5.46
N ARG A 115 1.73 -12.25 5.16
CA ARG A 115 3.14 -11.89 5.08
C ARG A 115 3.55 -11.93 3.63
N ILE A 116 4.28 -10.90 3.20
CA ILE A 116 4.87 -10.85 1.87
C ILE A 116 6.35 -11.16 2.00
N GLU A 117 6.83 -12.10 1.19
CA GLU A 117 8.25 -12.37 1.02
C GLU A 117 8.73 -11.62 -0.21
N PRO A 118 9.39 -10.48 -0.06
CA PRO A 118 9.76 -9.66 -1.21
C PRO A 118 10.80 -10.38 -2.08
N GLN A 119 10.51 -10.47 -3.36
CA GLN A 119 11.45 -10.97 -4.38
C GLN A 119 11.93 -9.82 -5.26
N PHE A 120 11.16 -8.76 -5.32
CA PHE A 120 11.47 -7.61 -6.15
C PHE A 120 10.94 -6.36 -5.44
N VAL A 121 11.80 -5.34 -5.33
CA VAL A 121 11.46 -4.11 -4.64
C VAL A 121 11.82 -2.94 -5.53
N THR A 122 10.91 -1.98 -5.69
CA THR A 122 11.16 -0.75 -6.43
C THR A 122 10.89 0.47 -5.58
N VAL A 123 11.65 1.52 -5.80
CA VAL A 123 11.48 2.83 -5.18
C VAL A 123 11.49 3.86 -6.30
N HIS A 124 10.48 4.72 -6.32
CA HIS A 124 10.42 5.86 -7.25
C HIS A 124 10.31 7.14 -6.46
N ALA A 125 10.96 8.18 -6.95
CA ALA A 125 10.92 9.51 -6.34
C ALA A 125 10.66 10.56 -7.41
N LEU A 126 9.83 11.54 -7.03
CA LEU A 126 9.48 12.68 -7.87
C LEU A 126 9.71 13.93 -7.02
N ASP A 127 10.65 14.75 -7.43
CA ASP A 127 10.99 15.96 -6.72
C ASP A 127 10.47 17.18 -7.47
N TYR A 128 9.64 17.96 -6.82
CA TYR A 128 9.07 19.17 -7.41
C TYR A 128 9.74 20.39 -6.80
N PRO A 129 10.15 21.35 -7.63
CA PRO A 129 10.64 22.61 -7.09
C PRO A 129 9.50 23.39 -6.47
N SER A 130 9.76 24.08 -5.34
CA SER A 130 8.73 24.83 -4.60
C SER A 130 8.07 25.92 -5.48
N GLU A 131 8.79 26.48 -6.43
CA GLU A 131 8.29 27.52 -7.35
C GLU A 131 7.17 27.00 -8.25
N SER A 132 7.24 25.75 -8.70
CA SER A 132 6.22 25.18 -9.58
C SER A 132 4.89 24.94 -8.85
N ARG A 133 4.90 24.92 -7.52
CA ARG A 133 3.69 24.72 -6.72
C ARG A 133 2.88 26.00 -6.56
N SER A 134 3.54 27.16 -6.58
CA SER A 134 2.87 28.45 -6.44
C SER A 134 2.27 28.97 -7.74
N THR A 135 2.67 28.42 -8.88
CA THR A 135 2.20 28.83 -10.19
C THR A 135 1.46 27.69 -10.88
N ARG A 136 0.22 27.43 -10.49
CA ARG A 136 -0.55 26.33 -11.09
C ARG A 136 -1.72 26.76 -11.96
N PRO A 137 -1.50 27.45 -13.08
CA PRO A 137 -2.60 27.66 -14.01
C PRO A 137 -2.97 26.38 -14.76
N ALA A 138 -2.05 25.43 -14.89
CA ALA A 138 -2.26 24.18 -15.62
C ALA A 138 -3.39 23.32 -15.02
N ALA A 139 -3.59 23.35 -13.72
CA ALA A 139 -4.65 22.60 -13.06
C ALA A 139 -6.04 23.06 -13.52
N ARG A 140 -6.23 24.34 -13.80
CA ARG A 140 -7.50 24.87 -14.30
C ARG A 140 -7.79 24.40 -15.71
N SER A 141 -6.80 24.34 -16.54
CA SER A 141 -6.94 23.87 -17.93
C SER A 141 -7.39 22.42 -17.95
N VAL A 142 -6.83 21.59 -17.10
CA VAL A 142 -7.20 20.19 -16.99
C VAL A 142 -8.65 20.03 -16.55
N ARG A 143 -9.11 20.81 -15.60
CA ARG A 143 -10.50 20.77 -15.16
C ARG A 143 -11.49 21.13 -16.26
N ARG A 144 -11.21 22.16 -17.04
CA ARG A 144 -12.06 22.54 -18.17
C ARG A 144 -12.16 21.42 -19.19
N HIS A 145 -11.03 20.80 -19.47
CA HIS A 145 -11.00 19.70 -20.42
C HIS A 145 -11.87 18.54 -19.97
N LEU A 146 -11.82 18.19 -18.70
CA LEU A 146 -12.65 17.14 -18.12
C LEU A 146 -14.14 17.46 -18.21
N HIS A 147 -14.52 18.71 -18.00
CA HIS A 147 -15.90 19.15 -18.16
C HIS A 147 -16.42 19.00 -19.58
N HIS A 148 -15.59 19.21 -20.57
CA HIS A 148 -15.98 19.05 -21.97
C HIS A 148 -16.15 17.60 -22.36
N VAL A 149 -15.45 16.70 -21.72
CA VAL A 149 -15.54 15.26 -22.01
C VAL A 149 -16.77 14.63 -21.37
N ALA A 150 -17.21 15.20 -20.29
CA ALA A 150 -18.40 14.75 -19.60
C ALA A 150 -19.66 15.21 -20.30
#